data_2fcee208147d47f53aa1beaf1b185973
#
_entry.id   2fcee208147d47f53aa1beaf1b185973
#
_cell.length_a   1.000
_cell.length_b   1.000
_cell.length_c   1.000
_cell.angle_alpha   90.00
_cell.angle_beta   90.00
_cell.angle_gamma   90.00
#
_symmetry.space_group_name_H-M   'P 1'
#
loop_
_entity.id
_entity.type
_entity.pdbx_description
1 polymer ?
#
loop_
_entity_poly.entity_id
_entity_poly.type
_entity_poly.pdbx_seq_one_letter_code
_entity_poly.pdbx_strand_id
1 'polypeptide(L)'
;MNGLMRVGMGYDVHKLTEGRKLILGGVDIPWEKGLLGHSDADVLIHAIMDALLGAAALGDIGQHFPDTDPAYKGISSVKLLVHVAGLLKENDYAIGNIDATIIAQKPKMAPHIPTMRENIAEALGIKISQLNIKATTEEGLGFTGQGEGISSQAICSLYRIGKLEEE
;
A
#
# COMPACT_ATOMS: atom_id res chain seq x y z
N MET A 1 3.41 25.03 -7.96
CA MET A 1 2.55 23.86 -8.25
C MET A 1 1.17 24.37 -8.69
N ASN A 2 0.97 24.46 -9.99
CA ASN A 2 -0.31 24.93 -10.57
C ASN A 2 -1.02 23.78 -11.30
N GLY A 3 -0.98 22.58 -10.76
CA GLY A 3 -1.67 21.43 -11.33
C GLY A 3 -2.93 21.07 -10.54
N LEU A 4 -3.94 20.58 -11.21
CA LEU A 4 -5.14 20.04 -10.59
C LEU A 4 -4.76 18.90 -9.64
N MET A 5 -5.18 19.00 -8.38
CA MET A 5 -5.00 17.92 -7.41
C MET A 5 -5.91 16.73 -7.76
N ARG A 6 -5.35 15.54 -7.70
CA ARG A 6 -6.08 14.27 -7.90
C ARG A 6 -6.04 13.47 -6.63
N VAL A 7 -7.12 12.77 -6.35
CA VAL A 7 -7.26 11.93 -5.14
C VAL A 7 -7.53 10.49 -5.56
N GLY A 8 -6.93 9.55 -4.87
CA GLY A 8 -7.18 8.12 -5.04
C GLY A 8 -7.38 7.43 -3.71
N MET A 9 -8.16 6.37 -3.71
CA MET A 9 -8.39 5.51 -2.57
C MET A 9 -8.05 4.07 -2.93
N GLY A 10 -7.38 3.37 -2.02
CA GLY A 10 -7.08 1.95 -2.14
C GLY A 10 -7.62 1.19 -0.93
N TYR A 11 -8.02 -0.03 -1.18
CA TYR A 11 -8.44 -1.00 -0.18
C TYR A 11 -7.87 -2.37 -0.57
N ASP A 12 -7.34 -3.08 0.41
CA ASP A 12 -6.93 -4.47 0.23
C ASP A 12 -7.18 -5.29 1.48
N VAL A 13 -7.30 -6.59 1.32
CA VAL A 13 -7.53 -7.56 2.39
C VAL A 13 -6.85 -8.88 2.06
N HIS A 14 -6.18 -9.45 3.06
CA HIS A 14 -5.60 -10.79 2.96
C HIS A 14 -5.96 -11.62 4.19
N LYS A 15 -6.15 -12.91 3.96
CA LYS A 15 -6.43 -13.89 5.03
C LYS A 15 -5.16 -14.16 5.83
N LEU A 16 -5.30 -14.25 7.16
CA LEU A 16 -4.25 -14.76 8.04
C LEU A 16 -4.24 -16.29 8.01
N THR A 17 -3.05 -16.86 7.83
CA THR A 17 -2.85 -18.31 7.79
C THR A 17 -1.51 -18.71 8.42
N GLU A 18 -1.42 -19.95 8.88
CA GLU A 18 -0.17 -20.54 9.36
C GLU A 18 0.82 -20.77 8.21
N GLY A 19 2.10 -20.84 8.51
CA GLY A 19 3.15 -21.14 7.55
C GLY A 19 3.52 -19.99 6.60
N ARG A 20 3.04 -18.77 6.87
CA ARG A 20 3.38 -17.55 6.13
C ARG A 20 4.01 -16.52 7.04
N LYS A 21 4.96 -15.75 6.51
CA LYS A 21 5.45 -14.55 7.17
C LYS A 21 4.39 -13.46 7.17
N LEU A 22 4.36 -12.65 8.21
CA LEU A 22 3.54 -11.45 8.28
C LEU A 22 4.38 -10.26 7.81
N ILE A 23 4.19 -9.86 6.56
CA ILE A 23 4.88 -8.72 5.95
C ILE A 23 3.90 -7.55 5.82
N LEU A 24 4.20 -6.43 6.46
CA LEU A 24 3.41 -5.19 6.39
C LEU A 24 4.34 -3.99 6.28
N GLY A 25 4.11 -3.15 5.30
CA GLY A 25 4.98 -2.01 5.05
C GLY A 25 6.44 -2.40 4.81
N GLY A 26 6.68 -3.57 4.23
CA GLY A 26 8.00 -4.15 4.03
C GLY A 26 8.67 -4.66 5.30
N VAL A 27 7.96 -4.71 6.43
CA VAL A 27 8.47 -5.20 7.72
C VAL A 27 8.03 -6.63 7.95
N ASP A 28 8.98 -7.51 8.25
CA ASP A 28 8.70 -8.88 8.72
C ASP A 28 8.35 -8.83 10.20
N ILE A 29 7.05 -8.90 10.50
CA ILE A 29 6.56 -8.81 11.88
C ILE A 29 6.51 -10.21 12.49
N PRO A 30 7.19 -10.44 13.62
CA PRO A 30 7.09 -11.72 14.32
C PRO A 30 5.66 -11.99 14.78
N TRP A 31 5.05 -13.02 14.22
CA TRP A 31 3.70 -13.45 14.55
C TRP A 31 3.50 -14.92 14.17
N GLU A 32 2.53 -15.57 14.80
CA GLU A 32 2.21 -17.00 14.56
C GLU A 32 1.58 -17.27 13.19
N LYS A 33 0.96 -16.24 12.58
CA LYS A 33 0.34 -16.30 11.25
C LYS A 33 0.84 -15.18 10.36
N GLY A 34 0.82 -15.40 9.06
CA GLY A 34 1.10 -14.39 8.07
C GLY A 34 -0.04 -14.28 7.05
N LEU A 35 0.09 -13.32 6.15
CA LEU A 35 -0.93 -13.05 5.13
C LEU A 35 -0.76 -13.96 3.91
N LEU A 36 -1.87 -14.49 3.43
CA LEU A 36 -1.92 -15.37 2.27
C LEU A 36 -2.15 -14.55 0.99
N GLY A 37 -1.29 -14.75 0.00
CA GLY A 37 -1.41 -14.13 -1.31
C GLY A 37 -0.34 -14.65 -2.27
N HIS A 38 -0.42 -14.22 -3.53
CA HIS A 38 0.52 -14.62 -4.58
C HIS A 38 1.91 -13.99 -4.38
N SER A 39 1.96 -12.70 -4.03
CA SER A 39 3.17 -11.97 -3.63
C SER A 39 3.50 -12.23 -2.15
N ASP A 40 4.19 -11.31 -1.48
CA ASP A 40 4.38 -11.34 -0.02
C ASP A 40 3.09 -10.98 0.75
N ALA A 41 2.01 -10.64 0.04
CA ALA A 41 0.70 -10.27 0.58
C ALA A 41 0.74 -9.07 1.54
N ASP A 42 1.62 -8.10 1.30
CA ASP A 42 1.71 -6.85 2.05
C ASP A 42 0.47 -5.99 1.78
N VAL A 43 -0.55 -6.18 2.60
CA VAL A 43 -1.86 -5.54 2.44
C VAL A 43 -1.79 -4.01 2.54
N LEU A 44 -0.84 -3.46 3.29
CA LEU A 44 -0.64 -2.02 3.41
C LEU A 44 -0.09 -1.43 2.11
N ILE A 45 0.97 -2.01 1.59
CA ILE A 45 1.58 -1.54 0.33
C ILE A 45 0.61 -1.73 -0.85
N HIS A 46 -0.15 -2.83 -0.88
CA HIS A 46 -1.17 -3.05 -1.90
C HIS A 46 -2.24 -1.95 -1.91
N ALA A 47 -2.77 -1.57 -0.74
CA ALA A 47 -3.74 -0.49 -0.64
C ALA A 47 -3.15 0.87 -1.09
N ILE A 48 -1.90 1.15 -0.72
CA ILE A 48 -1.20 2.36 -1.14
C ILE A 48 -0.99 2.38 -2.68
N MET A 49 -0.55 1.27 -3.27
CA MET A 49 -0.38 1.19 -4.73
C MET A 49 -1.70 1.42 -5.47
N ASP A 50 -2.80 0.82 -5.01
CA ASP A 50 -4.12 1.02 -5.62
C ASP A 50 -4.60 2.46 -5.49
N ALA A 51 -4.35 3.11 -4.36
CA ALA A 51 -4.65 4.54 -4.19
C ALA A 51 -3.88 5.39 -5.21
N LEU A 52 -2.59 5.15 -5.37
CA LEU A 52 -1.73 5.89 -6.29
C LEU A 52 -2.13 5.67 -7.76
N LEU A 53 -2.33 4.41 -8.16
CA LEU A 53 -2.78 4.08 -9.51
C LEU A 53 -4.15 4.66 -9.82
N GLY A 54 -5.08 4.58 -8.87
CA GLY A 54 -6.43 5.14 -9.00
C GLY A 54 -6.42 6.67 -9.17
N ALA A 55 -5.62 7.38 -8.37
CA ALA A 55 -5.46 8.83 -8.49
C ALA A 55 -4.91 9.25 -9.87
N ALA A 56 -4.00 8.45 -10.44
CA ALA A 56 -3.43 8.67 -11.76
C ALA A 56 -4.31 8.17 -12.91
N ALA A 57 -5.42 7.50 -12.63
CA ALA A 57 -6.29 6.83 -13.60
C ALA A 57 -5.53 5.75 -14.42
N LEU A 58 -4.63 5.02 -13.76
CA LEU A 58 -3.82 3.96 -14.37
C LEU A 58 -4.31 2.54 -14.03
N GLY A 59 -5.57 2.39 -13.62
CA GLY A 59 -6.16 1.09 -13.26
C GLY A 59 -5.86 0.68 -11.83
N ASP A 60 -5.49 -0.56 -11.65
CA ASP A 60 -5.24 -1.19 -10.35
C ASP A 60 -4.04 -2.15 -10.39
N ILE A 61 -3.63 -2.65 -9.21
CA ILE A 61 -2.49 -3.57 -9.11
C ILE A 61 -2.72 -4.90 -9.83
N GLY A 62 -3.96 -5.37 -9.93
CA GLY A 62 -4.28 -6.61 -10.64
C GLY A 62 -4.02 -6.52 -12.15
N GLN A 63 -4.16 -5.34 -12.74
CA GLN A 63 -3.83 -5.09 -14.15
C GLN A 63 -2.33 -5.00 -14.39
N HIS A 64 -1.58 -4.38 -13.48
CA HIS A 64 -0.13 -4.22 -13.61
C HIS A 64 0.65 -5.46 -13.17
N PHE A 65 0.17 -6.15 -12.14
CA PHE A 65 0.85 -7.29 -11.50
C PHE A 65 -0.12 -8.47 -11.33
N PRO A 66 -0.57 -9.10 -12.43
CA PRO A 66 -1.56 -10.17 -12.34
C PRO A 66 -1.03 -11.35 -11.51
N ASP A 67 -1.86 -11.88 -10.63
CA ASP A 67 -1.55 -13.03 -9.76
C ASP A 67 -1.39 -14.35 -10.53
N THR A 68 -1.77 -14.35 -11.80
CA THR A 68 -1.55 -15.46 -12.74
C THR A 68 -0.14 -15.48 -13.32
N ASP A 69 0.64 -14.40 -13.20
CA ASP A 69 2.01 -14.31 -13.71
C ASP A 69 3.00 -14.90 -12.69
N PRO A 70 3.73 -15.98 -13.05
CA PRO A 70 4.72 -16.60 -12.17
C PRO A 70 5.86 -15.65 -11.76
N ALA A 71 6.12 -14.59 -12.54
CA ALA A 71 7.16 -13.60 -12.24
C ALA A 71 6.91 -12.85 -10.93
N TYR A 72 5.64 -12.73 -10.50
CA TYR A 72 5.27 -12.04 -9.27
C TYR A 72 5.06 -12.96 -8.08
N LYS A 73 5.26 -14.28 -8.24
CA LYS A 73 5.12 -15.22 -7.14
C LYS A 73 6.15 -14.97 -6.05
N GLY A 74 5.68 -14.70 -4.84
CA GLY A 74 6.52 -14.43 -3.68
C GLY A 74 7.31 -13.10 -3.75
N ILE A 75 7.01 -12.24 -4.73
CA ILE A 75 7.74 -10.97 -4.89
C ILE A 75 7.48 -10.03 -3.71
N SER A 76 8.50 -9.26 -3.34
CA SER A 76 8.38 -8.18 -2.38
C SER A 76 7.49 -7.06 -2.94
N SER A 77 6.45 -6.69 -2.18
CA SER A 77 5.57 -5.57 -2.56
C SER A 77 6.29 -4.22 -2.54
N VAL A 78 7.39 -4.09 -1.80
CA VAL A 78 8.26 -2.89 -1.89
C VAL A 78 8.83 -2.72 -3.30
N LYS A 79 9.22 -3.79 -3.95
CA LYS A 79 9.68 -3.75 -5.36
C LYS A 79 8.56 -3.34 -6.31
N LEU A 80 7.34 -3.83 -6.10
CA LEU A 80 6.17 -3.42 -6.87
C LEU A 80 5.86 -1.94 -6.66
N LEU A 81 6.01 -1.45 -5.43
CA LEU A 81 5.82 -0.04 -5.09
C LEU A 81 6.82 0.87 -5.82
N VAL A 82 8.09 0.46 -5.91
CA VAL A 82 9.10 1.18 -6.71
C VAL A 82 8.68 1.26 -8.18
N HIS A 83 8.13 0.19 -8.74
CA HIS A 83 7.60 0.19 -10.11
C HIS A 83 6.44 1.18 -10.27
N VAL A 84 5.50 1.20 -9.32
CA VAL A 84 4.39 2.18 -9.33
C VAL A 84 4.90 3.61 -9.25
N ALA A 85 5.92 3.88 -8.42
CA ALA A 85 6.56 5.19 -8.37
C ALA A 85 7.13 5.62 -9.74
N GLY A 86 7.73 4.69 -10.47
CA GLY A 86 8.19 4.90 -11.84
C GLY A 86 7.04 5.25 -12.79
N LEU A 87 5.93 4.52 -12.74
CA LEU A 87 4.73 4.78 -13.56
C LEU A 87 4.15 6.18 -13.30
N LEU A 88 4.10 6.61 -12.05
CA LEU A 88 3.63 7.96 -11.72
C LEU A 88 4.53 9.03 -12.34
N LYS A 89 5.85 8.84 -12.24
CA LYS A 89 6.84 9.77 -12.82
C LYS A 89 6.75 9.82 -14.35
N GLU A 90 6.61 8.68 -15.01
CA GLU A 90 6.45 8.58 -16.47
C GLU A 90 5.17 9.27 -16.97
N ASN A 91 4.15 9.38 -16.13
CA ASN A 91 2.90 10.06 -16.41
C ASN A 91 2.81 11.49 -15.81
N ASP A 92 3.96 12.07 -15.45
CA ASP A 92 4.07 13.45 -14.94
C ASP A 92 3.29 13.72 -13.64
N TYR A 93 3.21 12.74 -12.76
CA TYR A 93 2.60 12.89 -11.45
C TYR A 93 3.64 12.95 -10.33
N ALA A 94 3.39 13.83 -9.37
CA ALA A 94 4.07 13.86 -8.06
C ALA A 94 3.08 13.55 -6.94
N ILE A 95 3.58 12.87 -5.91
CA ILE A 95 2.79 12.56 -4.71
C ILE A 95 2.73 13.80 -3.82
N GLY A 96 1.52 14.22 -3.45
CA GLY A 96 1.30 15.23 -2.42
C GLY A 96 1.46 14.63 -1.04
N ASN A 97 0.54 13.75 -0.67
CA ASN A 97 0.61 12.99 0.58
C ASN A 97 -0.13 11.65 0.45
N ILE A 98 0.16 10.79 1.42
CA ILE A 98 -0.51 9.50 1.60
C ILE A 98 -0.92 9.39 3.06
N ASP A 99 -2.16 8.98 3.31
CA ASP A 99 -2.67 8.57 4.62
C ASP A 99 -3.22 7.15 4.52
N ALA A 100 -2.70 6.25 5.33
CA ALA A 100 -3.08 4.83 5.31
C ALA A 100 -3.44 4.33 6.70
N THR A 101 -4.36 3.38 6.74
CA THR A 101 -4.83 2.74 7.98
C THR A 101 -4.71 1.23 7.84
N ILE A 102 -4.06 0.59 8.81
CA ILE A 102 -4.04 -0.86 8.97
C ILE A 102 -5.16 -1.24 9.93
N ILE A 103 -5.99 -2.20 9.54
CA ILE A 103 -7.10 -2.71 10.35
C ILE A 103 -6.75 -4.15 10.74
N ALA A 104 -6.35 -4.35 11.98
CA ALA A 104 -5.89 -5.62 12.51
C ALA A 104 -6.19 -5.74 13.99
N GLN A 105 -6.72 -6.88 14.43
CA GLN A 105 -6.93 -7.13 15.85
C GLN A 105 -5.60 -7.36 16.59
N LYS A 106 -4.74 -8.17 16.00
CA LYS A 106 -3.38 -8.51 16.47
C LYS A 106 -2.47 -8.82 15.27
N PRO A 107 -1.13 -8.70 15.43
CA PRO A 107 -0.41 -8.11 16.53
C PRO A 107 -0.53 -6.58 16.59
N LYS A 108 0.02 -5.94 17.65
CA LYS A 108 0.14 -4.47 17.71
C LYS A 108 1.06 -3.97 16.60
N MET A 109 0.57 -3.01 15.82
CA MET A 109 1.30 -2.43 14.70
C MET A 109 2.18 -1.23 15.09
N ALA A 110 1.82 -0.52 16.16
CA ALA A 110 2.49 0.71 16.56
C ALA A 110 4.02 0.63 16.64
N PRO A 111 4.64 -0.44 17.19
CA PRO A 111 6.10 -0.55 17.23
C PRO A 111 6.77 -0.61 15.86
N HIS A 112 6.03 -1.03 14.82
CA HIS A 112 6.55 -1.27 13.47
C HIS A 112 6.29 -0.12 12.50
N ILE A 113 5.37 0.77 12.84
CA ILE A 113 4.95 1.89 11.96
C ILE A 113 6.12 2.81 11.55
N PRO A 114 7.06 3.20 12.43
CA PRO A 114 8.19 4.01 12.02
C PRO A 114 9.00 3.37 10.88
N THR A 115 9.32 2.09 10.97
CA THR A 115 10.07 1.37 9.93
C THR A 115 9.25 1.20 8.64
N MET A 116 7.95 0.94 8.75
CA MET A 116 7.04 0.91 7.59
C MET A 116 7.07 2.23 6.82
N ARG A 117 7.03 3.36 7.52
CA ARG A 117 7.08 4.69 6.92
C ARG A 117 8.40 4.94 6.20
N GLU A 118 9.51 4.55 6.80
CA GLU A 118 10.84 4.66 6.19
C GLU A 118 10.91 3.84 4.90
N ASN A 119 10.52 2.57 4.93
CA ASN A 119 10.52 1.69 3.77
C ASN A 119 9.69 2.23 2.61
N ILE A 120 8.48 2.69 2.89
CA ILE A 120 7.54 3.17 1.87
C ILE A 120 7.99 4.53 1.33
N ALA A 121 8.41 5.45 2.19
CA ALA A 121 8.90 6.76 1.77
C ALA A 121 10.15 6.64 0.88
N GLU A 122 11.08 5.76 1.22
CA GLU A 122 12.26 5.47 0.40
C GLU A 122 11.88 4.88 -0.96
N ALA A 123 11.00 3.88 -0.99
CA ALA A 123 10.53 3.25 -2.23
C ALA A 123 9.84 4.24 -3.18
N LEU A 124 9.10 5.19 -2.63
CA LEU A 124 8.37 6.22 -3.39
C LEU A 124 9.22 7.47 -3.70
N GLY A 125 10.38 7.63 -3.07
CA GLY A 125 11.20 8.82 -3.21
C GLY A 125 10.56 10.09 -2.64
N ILE A 126 9.78 9.95 -1.56
CA ILE A 126 9.08 11.05 -0.88
C ILE A 126 9.64 11.29 0.52
N LYS A 127 9.30 12.43 1.11
CA LYS A 127 9.66 12.73 2.50
C LYS A 127 8.73 11.97 3.46
N ILE A 128 9.23 11.58 4.62
CA ILE A 128 8.42 10.92 5.67
C ILE A 128 7.22 11.80 6.08
N SER A 129 7.36 13.13 6.04
CA SER A 129 6.26 14.06 6.34
C SER A 129 5.08 13.98 5.34
N GLN A 130 5.26 13.36 4.18
CA GLN A 130 4.21 13.15 3.17
C GLN A 130 3.45 11.83 3.37
N LEU A 131 3.85 11.00 4.34
CA LEU A 131 3.26 9.68 4.59
C LEU A 131 2.86 9.54 6.04
N ASN A 132 1.58 9.26 6.28
CA ASN A 132 1.07 8.86 7.58
C ASN A 132 0.56 7.42 7.53
N ILE A 133 0.88 6.64 8.56
CA ILE A 133 0.38 5.29 8.77
C ILE A 133 -0.16 5.21 10.18
N LYS A 134 -1.39 4.75 10.32
CA LYS A 134 -2.05 4.49 11.60
C LYS A 134 -2.67 3.10 11.60
N ALA A 135 -2.95 2.59 12.77
CA ALA A 135 -3.56 1.28 12.92
C ALA A 135 -4.76 1.37 13.86
N THR A 136 -5.74 0.53 13.61
CA THR A 136 -6.94 0.38 14.45
C THR A 136 -7.36 -1.07 14.53
N THR A 137 -8.13 -1.41 15.56
CA THR A 137 -8.90 -2.65 15.61
C THR A 137 -10.34 -2.38 15.19
N GLU A 138 -11.11 -3.42 14.99
CA GLU A 138 -12.57 -3.35 14.87
C GLU A 138 -13.28 -3.86 16.12
N GLU A 139 -12.63 -3.73 17.30
CA GLU A 139 -13.20 -4.06 18.61
C GLU A 139 -13.74 -5.50 18.70
N GLY A 140 -13.04 -6.46 18.08
CA GLY A 140 -13.45 -7.85 18.02
C GLY A 140 -14.55 -8.17 17.02
N LEU A 141 -15.01 -7.19 16.24
CA LEU A 141 -16.09 -7.34 15.26
C LEU A 141 -15.57 -7.76 13.89
N GLY A 142 -16.34 -8.57 13.21
CA GLY A 142 -16.08 -8.98 11.83
C GLY A 142 -14.82 -9.85 11.68
N PHE A 143 -14.40 -10.06 10.45
CA PHE A 143 -13.28 -10.95 10.12
C PHE A 143 -11.93 -10.43 10.67
N THR A 144 -11.71 -9.12 10.67
CA THR A 144 -10.49 -8.56 11.26
C THR A 144 -10.50 -8.68 12.77
N GLY A 145 -11.64 -8.42 13.40
CA GLY A 145 -11.82 -8.54 14.84
C GLY A 145 -11.70 -9.98 15.35
N GLN A 146 -12.04 -10.96 14.52
CA GLN A 146 -11.88 -12.39 14.82
C GLN A 146 -10.49 -12.95 14.47
N GLY A 147 -9.60 -12.12 13.91
CA GLY A 147 -8.27 -12.55 13.54
C GLY A 147 -8.21 -13.44 12.30
N GLU A 148 -9.20 -13.38 11.44
CA GLU A 148 -9.24 -14.16 10.20
C GLU A 148 -8.45 -13.51 9.07
N GLY A 149 -8.27 -12.20 9.13
CA GLY A 149 -7.56 -11.43 8.13
C GLY A 149 -7.16 -10.05 8.64
N ILE A 150 -6.37 -9.37 7.81
CA ILE A 150 -5.99 -7.96 7.97
C ILE A 150 -6.42 -7.22 6.73
N SER A 151 -7.01 -6.05 6.90
CA SER A 151 -7.32 -5.13 5.81
C SER A 151 -6.54 -3.83 5.96
N SER A 152 -6.44 -3.10 4.88
CA SER A 152 -5.84 -1.77 4.87
C SER A 152 -6.58 -0.85 3.90
N GLN A 153 -6.62 0.42 4.24
CA GLN A 153 -7.14 1.49 3.41
C GLN A 153 -6.07 2.56 3.25
N ALA A 154 -6.03 3.18 2.08
CA ALA A 154 -5.14 4.30 1.82
C ALA A 154 -5.86 5.37 1.00
N ILE A 155 -5.56 6.61 1.29
CA ILE A 155 -5.94 7.77 0.49
C ILE A 155 -4.67 8.51 0.12
N CYS A 156 -4.57 8.98 -1.12
CA CYS A 156 -3.45 9.79 -1.56
C CYS A 156 -3.91 11.00 -2.36
N SER A 157 -3.06 12.01 -2.40
CA SER A 157 -3.16 13.11 -3.34
C SER A 157 -1.99 13.10 -4.31
N LEU A 158 -2.27 13.35 -5.58
CA LEU A 158 -1.29 13.55 -6.64
C LEU A 158 -1.42 14.94 -7.22
N TYR A 159 -0.34 15.47 -7.75
CA TYR A 159 -0.30 16.71 -8.53
C TYR A 159 0.34 16.42 -9.88
N ARG A 160 -0.20 16.97 -10.95
CA ARG A 160 0.42 16.93 -12.28
C ARG A 160 1.57 17.92 -12.35
N ILE A 161 2.75 17.49 -12.83
CA ILE A 161 3.96 18.33 -12.87
C ILE A 161 4.13 19.01 -14.23
N GLY A 162 3.53 18.49 -15.31
CA GLY A 162 3.65 19.00 -16.68
C GLY A 162 2.75 20.22 -16.96
N LYS A 163 3.00 20.92 -18.06
CA LYS A 163 2.09 21.93 -18.59
C LYS A 163 0.75 21.27 -18.90
N LEU A 164 -0.35 21.88 -18.44
CA LEU A 164 -1.68 21.54 -18.96
C LEU A 164 -1.62 21.77 -20.47
N GLU A 165 -1.63 20.70 -21.26
CA GLU A 165 -1.99 20.83 -22.67
C GLU A 165 -3.46 21.26 -22.65
N GLU A 166 -3.72 22.43 -23.18
CA GLU A 166 -5.08 22.92 -23.41
C GLU A 166 -5.75 21.95 -24.40
N GLU A 167 -6.72 21.14 -23.90
CA GLU A 167 -7.64 20.41 -24.76
C GLU A 167 -8.68 21.35 -25.36
#